data_f002ceeb44f15d67aeabf3018284805f
#
_entry.id   f002ceeb44f15d67aeabf3018284805f
#
_cell.length_a   1.000
_cell.length_b   1.000
_cell.length_c   1.000
_cell.angle_alpha   90.00
_cell.angle_beta   90.00
_cell.angle_gamma   90.00
#
_symmetry.space_group_name_H-M   'P 1'
#
loop_
_entity.id
_entity.type
_entity.pdbx_description
1 polymer ?
#
loop_
_entity_poly.entity_id
_entity_poly.type
_entity_poly.pdbx_seq_one_letter_code
_entity_poly.pdbx_strand_id
1 'polypeptide(L)'
;MVEFSYDGGGIRMFFKTVLCDLLNIEYPLIQGAMAWIAGGNLAAAVSQAGGLGVIGASGAEPAWIKKEIEQVRRLTGKPFGVNLMLAAPGIEKVIELIIQEKVPVVTTGGGNPGP
;
A
#
# COMPACT_ATOMS: atom_id res chain seq x y z
N MET A 1 -0.87 -20.17 8.59
CA MET A 1 0.07 -21.31 8.71
C MET A 1 1.46 -20.75 8.93
N VAL A 2 2.19 -21.31 9.86
CA VAL A 2 3.59 -20.96 10.08
C VAL A 2 4.43 -22.02 9.39
N GLU A 3 5.25 -21.61 8.44
CA GLU A 3 6.19 -22.50 7.76
C GLU A 3 7.61 -22.19 8.23
N PHE A 4 8.41 -23.26 8.45
CA PHE A 4 9.81 -23.14 8.78
C PHE A 4 10.62 -23.66 7.58
N SER A 5 11.57 -22.87 7.11
CA SER A 5 12.56 -23.35 6.14
C SER A 5 13.97 -23.11 6.69
N TYR A 6 14.88 -24.00 6.33
CA TYR A 6 16.30 -23.89 6.64
C TYR A 6 17.05 -23.61 5.34
N ASP A 7 17.75 -22.49 5.26
CA ASP A 7 18.48 -22.06 4.06
C ASP A 7 20.01 -22.05 4.22
N GLY A 8 20.53 -22.78 5.22
CA GLY A 8 21.95 -22.83 5.52
C GLY A 8 22.50 -21.67 6.37
N GLY A 9 21.71 -20.61 6.58
CA GLY A 9 22.03 -19.44 7.39
C GLY A 9 21.20 -19.29 8.66
N GLY A 10 20.20 -20.14 8.84
CA GLY A 10 19.31 -20.10 10.01
C GLY A 10 17.90 -20.61 9.72
N ILE A 11 17.09 -20.66 10.77
CA ILE A 11 15.66 -20.98 10.64
C ILE A 11 14.91 -19.71 10.26
N ARG A 12 14.33 -19.69 9.05
CA ARG A 12 13.37 -18.64 8.67
C ARG A 12 11.96 -19.08 9.02
N MET A 13 11.24 -18.21 9.70
CA MET A 13 9.84 -18.39 10.02
C MET A 13 9.00 -17.59 9.02
N PHE A 14 8.15 -18.27 8.26
CA PHE A 14 7.25 -17.65 7.33
C PHE A 14 5.83 -17.69 7.89
N PHE A 15 5.21 -16.51 8.04
CA PHE A 15 3.81 -16.40 8.33
C PHE A 15 3.04 -16.25 7.01
N LYS A 16 2.65 -17.36 6.41
CA LYS A 16 1.84 -17.32 5.21
C LYS A 16 0.35 -17.31 5.60
N THR A 17 -0.34 -16.27 5.20
CA THR A 17 -1.78 -16.10 5.44
C THR A 17 -2.50 -15.85 4.13
N VAL A 18 -3.84 -15.98 4.11
CA VAL A 18 -4.68 -15.60 2.97
C VAL A 18 -4.41 -14.16 2.51
N LEU A 19 -4.07 -13.27 3.45
CA LEU A 19 -3.73 -11.88 3.14
C LEU A 19 -2.47 -11.78 2.28
N CYS A 20 -1.46 -12.62 2.55
CA CYS A 20 -0.23 -12.63 1.75
C CYS A 20 -0.52 -13.02 0.29
N ASP A 21 -1.35 -14.03 0.08
CA ASP A 21 -1.74 -14.47 -1.26
C ASP A 21 -2.61 -13.42 -1.97
N LEU A 22 -3.58 -12.84 -1.25
CA LEU A 22 -4.47 -11.82 -1.79
C LEU A 22 -3.73 -10.56 -2.25
N LEU A 23 -2.78 -10.10 -1.45
CA LEU A 23 -2.05 -8.85 -1.69
C LEU A 23 -0.71 -9.07 -2.39
N ASN A 24 -0.32 -10.32 -2.64
CA ASN A 24 0.98 -10.70 -3.20
C ASN A 24 2.15 -10.12 -2.40
N ILE A 25 2.10 -10.25 -1.07
CA ILE A 25 3.12 -9.80 -0.11
C ILE A 25 3.74 -11.00 0.62
N GLU A 26 4.96 -10.83 1.10
CA GLU A 26 5.71 -11.89 1.79
C GLU A 26 5.27 -12.06 3.24
N TYR A 27 5.04 -10.95 3.94
CA TYR A 27 4.61 -10.92 5.35
C TYR A 27 3.22 -10.31 5.47
N PRO A 28 2.36 -10.82 6.36
CA PRO A 28 1.01 -10.27 6.58
C PRO A 28 1.06 -8.97 7.40
N LEU A 29 1.81 -8.00 6.90
CA LEU A 29 2.03 -6.71 7.52
C LEU A 29 1.62 -5.60 6.56
N ILE A 30 0.74 -4.72 7.02
CA ILE A 30 0.30 -3.54 6.29
C ILE A 30 0.72 -2.31 7.09
N GLN A 31 1.51 -1.43 6.50
CA GLN A 31 1.78 -0.14 7.11
C GLN A 31 0.54 0.74 6.94
N GLY A 32 -0.01 1.20 8.05
CA GLY A 32 -1.17 2.08 8.05
C GLY A 32 -0.87 3.42 7.38
N ALA A 33 -1.83 3.92 6.63
CA ALA A 33 -1.70 5.23 6.01
C ALA A 33 -1.64 6.34 7.07
N MET A 34 -0.74 7.28 6.87
CA MET A 34 -0.57 8.46 7.73
C MET A 34 -0.49 9.69 6.82
N ALA A 35 -1.53 10.54 6.89
CA ALA A 35 -1.55 11.78 6.13
C ALA A 35 -0.27 12.59 6.38
N TRP A 36 0.32 13.13 5.32
CA TRP A 36 1.55 13.95 5.34
C TRP A 36 2.84 13.24 5.74
N ILE A 37 2.77 11.99 6.22
CA ILE A 37 3.93 11.20 6.68
C ILE A 37 4.17 10.03 5.74
N ALA A 38 3.14 9.25 5.43
CA ALA A 38 3.24 8.07 4.58
C ALA A 38 3.18 8.44 3.10
N GLY A 39 4.28 8.92 2.56
CA GLY A 39 4.50 9.14 1.14
C GLY A 39 5.13 7.95 0.44
N GLY A 40 5.53 8.15 -0.81
CA GLY A 40 6.08 7.11 -1.69
C GLY A 40 7.35 6.45 -1.15
N ASN A 41 8.21 7.19 -0.47
CA ASN A 41 9.45 6.64 0.10
C ASN A 41 9.17 5.60 1.19
N LEU A 42 8.28 5.92 2.14
CA LEU A 42 7.91 4.98 3.20
C LEU A 42 7.16 3.78 2.64
N ALA A 43 6.17 4.02 1.77
CA ALA A 43 5.41 2.95 1.15
C ALA A 43 6.32 1.99 0.36
N ALA A 44 7.26 2.52 -0.42
CA ALA A 44 8.22 1.71 -1.15
C ALA A 44 9.13 0.89 -0.23
N ALA A 45 9.63 1.48 0.86
CA ALA A 45 10.50 0.79 1.82
C ALA A 45 9.78 -0.40 2.48
N VAL A 46 8.53 -0.20 2.91
CA VAL A 46 7.72 -1.27 3.51
C VAL A 46 7.41 -2.37 2.49
N SER A 47 7.01 -1.99 1.28
CA SER A 47 6.72 -2.96 0.20
C SER A 47 7.97 -3.74 -0.20
N GLN A 48 9.12 -3.08 -0.30
CA GLN A 48 10.39 -3.75 -0.60
C GLN A 48 10.82 -4.71 0.50
N ALA A 49 10.47 -4.42 1.75
CA ALA A 49 10.72 -5.30 2.90
C ALA A 49 9.77 -6.49 2.98
N GLY A 50 8.77 -6.59 2.10
CA GLY A 50 7.86 -7.73 2.00
C GLY A 50 6.48 -7.53 2.63
N GLY A 51 6.18 -6.36 3.20
CA GLY A 51 4.84 -5.96 3.62
C GLY A 51 4.08 -5.22 2.54
N LEU A 52 2.97 -4.57 2.89
CA LEU A 52 2.24 -3.63 2.05
C LEU A 52 2.46 -2.20 2.55
N GLY A 53 3.20 -1.41 1.81
CA GLY A 53 3.30 0.02 2.04
C GLY A 53 2.07 0.74 1.49
N VAL A 54 1.54 1.72 2.22
CA VAL A 54 0.32 2.44 1.85
C VAL A 54 0.56 3.95 1.89
N ILE A 55 0.35 4.62 0.75
CA ILE A 55 0.39 6.09 0.65
C ILE A 55 -0.83 6.68 1.33
N GLY A 56 -0.64 7.65 2.21
CA GLY A 56 -1.71 8.40 2.86
C GLY A 56 -2.17 9.57 2.01
N ALA A 57 -3.21 9.39 1.20
CA ALA A 57 -3.71 10.39 0.27
C ALA A 57 -4.71 11.39 0.87
N SER A 58 -5.02 11.28 2.17
CA SER A 58 -6.03 12.12 2.83
C SER A 58 -5.67 13.61 2.76
N GLY A 59 -6.52 14.40 2.11
CA GLY A 59 -6.36 15.86 1.97
C GLY A 59 -5.24 16.28 1.02
N ALA A 60 -4.63 15.36 0.30
CA ALA A 60 -3.59 15.68 -0.66
C ALA A 60 -4.16 15.96 -2.06
N GLU A 61 -3.49 16.86 -2.78
CA GLU A 61 -3.83 17.16 -4.16
C GLU A 61 -3.51 15.98 -5.09
N PRO A 62 -4.33 15.72 -6.13
CA PRO A 62 -4.09 14.63 -7.09
C PRO A 62 -2.67 14.63 -7.69
N ALA A 63 -2.11 15.80 -7.97
CA ALA A 63 -0.77 15.94 -8.52
C ALA A 63 0.31 15.41 -7.56
N TRP A 64 0.16 15.65 -6.26
CA TRP A 64 1.04 15.11 -5.25
C TRP A 64 0.91 13.58 -5.17
N ILE A 65 -0.31 13.07 -5.12
CA ILE A 65 -0.57 11.63 -5.07
C ILE A 65 0.07 10.91 -6.27
N LYS A 66 -0.09 11.47 -7.46
CA LYS A 66 0.55 10.94 -8.67
C LYS A 66 2.06 10.85 -8.54
N LYS A 67 2.69 11.92 -8.05
CA LYS A 67 4.14 11.97 -7.81
C LYS A 67 4.59 10.90 -6.81
N GLU A 68 3.83 10.67 -5.74
CA GLU A 68 4.15 9.64 -4.75
C GLU A 68 3.98 8.21 -5.32
N ILE A 69 2.97 7.98 -6.15
CA ILE A 69 2.79 6.72 -6.89
C ILE A 69 4.00 6.45 -7.81
N GLU A 70 4.41 7.45 -8.58
CA GLU A 70 5.58 7.37 -9.45
C GLU A 70 6.85 7.09 -8.65
N GLN A 71 6.98 7.70 -7.48
CA GLN A 71 8.10 7.49 -6.57
C GLN A 71 8.18 6.04 -6.08
N VAL A 72 7.04 5.44 -5.66
CA VAL A 72 7.02 4.03 -5.27
C VAL A 72 7.50 3.15 -6.43
N ARG A 73 6.97 3.37 -7.63
CA ARG A 73 7.31 2.56 -8.82
C ARG A 73 8.78 2.66 -9.22
N ARG A 74 9.42 3.80 -8.96
CA ARG A 74 10.87 3.95 -9.18
C ARG A 74 11.71 3.18 -8.17
N LEU A 75 11.23 3.05 -6.94
CA LEU A 75 11.97 2.46 -5.83
C LEU A 75 11.75 0.97 -5.66
N THR A 76 10.60 0.45 -6.10
CA THR A 76 10.27 -0.97 -5.97
C THR A 76 9.28 -1.43 -7.04
N GLY A 77 9.39 -2.69 -7.44
CA GLY A 77 8.38 -3.38 -8.25
C GLY A 77 7.35 -4.15 -7.40
N LYS A 78 7.41 -4.03 -6.07
CA LYS A 78 6.49 -4.74 -5.16
C LYS A 78 5.13 -4.05 -5.08
N PRO A 79 4.05 -4.77 -4.70
CA PRO A 79 2.73 -4.18 -4.49
C PRO A 79 2.74 -3.09 -3.43
N PHE A 80 1.92 -2.09 -3.63
CA PHE A 80 1.68 -1.00 -2.68
C PHE A 80 0.21 -0.59 -2.73
N GLY A 81 -0.23 0.18 -1.75
CA GLY A 81 -1.59 0.69 -1.67
C GLY A 81 -1.66 2.21 -1.58
N VAL A 82 -2.85 2.73 -1.79
CA VAL A 82 -3.21 4.13 -1.51
C VAL A 82 -4.45 4.14 -0.63
N ASN A 83 -4.44 4.93 0.43
CA ASN A 83 -5.59 5.10 1.30
C ASN A 83 -6.41 6.31 0.89
N LEU A 84 -7.72 6.13 0.77
CA LEU A 84 -8.70 7.16 0.47
C LEU A 84 -9.50 7.53 1.71
N MET A 85 -9.60 8.82 2.00
CA MET A 85 -10.59 9.34 2.94
C MET A 85 -11.85 9.71 2.15
N LEU A 86 -12.88 8.88 2.24
CA LEU A 86 -14.09 9.03 1.40
C LEU A 86 -14.88 10.31 1.67
N ALA A 87 -14.77 10.89 2.88
CA ALA A 87 -15.38 12.17 3.22
C ALA A 87 -14.56 13.39 2.77
N ALA A 88 -13.41 13.20 2.12
CA ALA A 88 -12.58 14.32 1.68
C ALA A 88 -13.21 15.05 0.49
N PRO A 89 -13.21 16.40 0.47
CA PRO A 89 -13.65 17.15 -0.69
C PRO A 89 -12.84 16.80 -1.94
N GLY A 90 -13.51 16.59 -3.08
CA GLY A 90 -12.85 16.29 -4.36
C GLY A 90 -12.29 14.87 -4.47
N ILE A 91 -12.78 13.96 -3.65
CA ILE A 91 -12.35 12.54 -3.64
C ILE A 91 -12.52 11.87 -5.01
N GLU A 92 -13.50 12.30 -5.81
CA GLU A 92 -13.78 11.75 -7.13
C GLU A 92 -12.57 11.87 -8.06
N LYS A 93 -11.86 13.00 -8.03
CA LYS A 93 -10.63 13.21 -8.83
C LYS A 93 -9.49 12.29 -8.40
N VAL A 94 -9.41 12.00 -7.11
CA VAL A 94 -8.42 11.07 -6.56
C VAL A 94 -8.76 9.63 -6.97
N ILE A 95 -10.04 9.26 -6.94
CA ILE A 95 -10.50 7.93 -7.40
C ILE A 95 -10.17 7.75 -8.89
N GLU A 96 -10.49 8.73 -9.73
CA GLU A 96 -10.16 8.70 -11.16
C GLU A 96 -8.66 8.51 -11.40
N LEU A 97 -7.83 9.26 -10.68
CA LEU A 97 -6.36 9.14 -10.75
C LEU A 97 -5.89 7.73 -10.38
N ILE A 98 -6.40 7.17 -9.29
CA ILE A 98 -6.01 5.83 -8.80
C ILE A 98 -6.39 4.75 -9.81
N ILE A 99 -7.56 4.88 -10.45
CA ILE A 99 -7.99 3.98 -11.52
C ILE A 99 -7.06 4.11 -12.74
N GLN A 100 -6.78 5.34 -13.18
CA GLN A 100 -5.89 5.63 -14.31
C GLN A 100 -4.48 5.08 -14.07
N GLU A 101 -3.98 5.27 -12.85
CA GLU A 101 -2.66 4.79 -12.43
C GLU A 101 -2.65 3.29 -12.12
N LYS A 102 -3.79 2.59 -12.16
CA LYS A 102 -3.89 1.14 -11.88
C LYS A 102 -3.20 0.76 -10.57
N VAL A 103 -3.51 1.51 -9.50
CA VAL A 103 -2.98 1.21 -8.17
C VAL A 103 -3.46 -0.17 -7.72
N PRO A 104 -2.56 -1.07 -7.31
CA PRO A 104 -2.93 -2.47 -7.06
C PRO A 104 -3.82 -2.67 -5.84
N VAL A 105 -3.69 -1.83 -4.82
CA VAL A 105 -4.46 -1.95 -3.57
C VAL A 105 -5.00 -0.59 -3.15
N VAL A 106 -6.27 -0.54 -2.79
CA VAL A 106 -6.92 0.65 -2.25
C VAL A 106 -7.50 0.32 -0.88
N THR A 107 -7.21 1.15 0.10
CA THR A 107 -7.87 1.11 1.39
C THR A 107 -8.74 2.36 1.56
N THR A 108 -9.84 2.25 2.26
CA THR A 108 -10.76 3.35 2.48
C THR A 108 -10.97 3.62 3.96
N GLY A 109 -11.21 4.88 4.30
CA GLY A 109 -11.55 5.30 5.65
C GLY A 109 -12.39 6.57 5.63
N GLY A 110 -12.98 6.91 6.78
CA GLY A 110 -13.72 8.16 6.93
C GLY A 110 -14.96 8.29 6.03
N GLY A 111 -15.74 7.24 5.88
CA GLY A 111 -16.95 7.24 5.10
C GLY A 111 -17.44 5.84 4.75
N ASN A 112 -18.61 5.76 4.11
CA ASN A 112 -19.16 4.51 3.59
C ASN A 112 -18.68 4.33 2.13
N PRO A 113 -18.01 3.22 1.79
CA PRO A 113 -17.56 2.98 0.42
C PRO A 113 -18.71 2.68 -0.57
N GLY A 114 -19.94 2.65 -0.12
CA GLY A 114 -21.11 2.31 -0.91
C GLY A 114 -21.41 0.81 -0.93
N PRO A 115 -22.47 0.41 -1.65
CA PRO A 115 -22.80 -1.00 -1.85
C PRO A 115 -21.78 -1.72 -2.72
#